data_4b1acaa086dec697b5550165e062e100
#
_entry.id   4b1acaa086dec697b5550165e062e100
#
_cell.length_a   1.000
_cell.length_b   1.000
_cell.length_c   1.000
_cell.angle_alpha   90.00
_cell.angle_beta   90.00
_cell.angle_gamma   90.00
#
_symmetry.space_group_name_H-M   'P 1'
#
loop_
_entity.id
_entity.type
_entity.pdbx_description
1 polymer ?
#
loop_
_entity_poly.entity_id
_entity_poly.type
_entity_poly.pdbx_seq_one_letter_code
_entity_poly.pdbx_strand_id
1 'polypeptide(L)'
;MKRHARILSAAAVALGMALALAPASAQQPAPKQASPAAVAAAAEILSMKNASAMYASAVPNIVQQTKDSLLRSNLNYQKDLDEVALVVAQKMAGRTKEIGEGMAKVYATEFTEQELKDLVVFYKSPLGQKLLSAEPIAIQASMHFMNQWAQNFAEAVNGEFRAEMRKRGKEI
;
A
#
# COMPACT_ATOMS: atom_id res chain seq x y z
N MET A 1 -67.14 -0.17 -63.41
CA MET A 1 -67.58 1.00 -62.58
C MET A 1 -66.42 1.31 -61.64
N LYS A 2 -65.67 2.39 -61.93
CA LYS A 2 -65.66 3.68 -61.23
C LYS A 2 -65.39 3.49 -59.71
N ARG A 3 -64.26 3.95 -59.04
CA ARG A 3 -63.73 5.35 -58.99
C ARG A 3 -62.31 5.24 -58.33
N HIS A 4 -61.35 5.81 -58.87
CA HIS A 4 -60.43 6.90 -58.43
C HIS A 4 -60.49 7.37 -57.00
N ALA A 5 -59.32 7.46 -56.35
CA ALA A 5 -58.77 8.65 -55.70
C ALA A 5 -57.43 8.25 -55.07
N ARG A 6 -56.31 8.71 -55.57
CA ARG A 6 -55.51 9.90 -55.21
C ARG A 6 -54.94 9.83 -53.80
N ILE A 7 -53.66 9.48 -53.71
CA ILE A 7 -52.46 10.30 -53.54
C ILE A 7 -52.49 11.14 -52.28
N LEU A 8 -51.54 10.92 -51.40
CA LEU A 8 -50.68 11.99 -50.91
C LEU A 8 -49.45 11.40 -50.20
N SER A 9 -48.31 11.77 -50.76
CA SER A 9 -46.98 11.55 -50.22
C SER A 9 -46.80 12.33 -48.92
N ALA A 10 -46.21 11.70 -47.92
CA ALA A 10 -45.58 12.41 -46.81
C ALA A 10 -44.23 11.77 -46.60
N ALA A 11 -43.21 12.45 -47.11
CA ALA A 11 -41.85 12.16 -46.82
C ALA A 11 -41.55 12.57 -45.34
N ALA A 12 -41.40 11.59 -44.49
CA ALA A 12 -40.87 11.81 -43.14
C ALA A 12 -39.35 11.70 -43.19
N VAL A 13 -38.68 12.84 -43.14
CA VAL A 13 -37.26 12.96 -42.92
C VAL A 13 -36.99 12.57 -41.46
N ALA A 14 -36.57 11.36 -41.26
CA ALA A 14 -36.02 10.91 -39.95
C ALA A 14 -34.62 11.46 -39.79
N LEU A 15 -34.45 12.58 -39.14
CA LEU A 15 -33.19 13.13 -38.71
C LEU A 15 -32.69 12.27 -37.55
N GLY A 16 -31.89 11.28 -37.85
CA GLY A 16 -31.22 10.42 -36.84
C GLY A 16 -30.16 11.21 -36.12
N MET A 17 -30.49 11.65 -34.91
CA MET A 17 -29.55 12.24 -33.96
C MET A 17 -28.78 11.08 -33.30
N ALA A 18 -27.63 10.66 -33.91
CA ALA A 18 -26.69 9.75 -33.28
C ALA A 18 -26.01 10.50 -32.15
N LEU A 19 -26.51 10.35 -30.91
CA LEU A 19 -25.74 10.70 -29.71
C LEU A 19 -24.54 9.73 -29.66
N ALA A 20 -23.38 10.20 -30.09
CA ALA A 20 -22.11 9.57 -29.79
C ALA A 20 -21.87 9.67 -28.29
N LEU A 21 -22.18 8.62 -27.54
CA LEU A 21 -21.67 8.41 -26.20
C LEU A 21 -20.16 8.19 -26.30
N ALA A 22 -19.38 9.28 -26.27
CA ALA A 22 -17.97 9.20 -26.03
C ALA A 22 -17.77 8.62 -24.62
N PRO A 23 -16.96 7.54 -24.46
CA PRO A 23 -16.61 7.11 -23.13
C PRO A 23 -15.86 8.27 -22.45
N ALA A 24 -16.41 8.80 -21.37
CA ALA A 24 -15.69 9.67 -20.48
C ALA A 24 -14.55 8.86 -19.87
N SER A 25 -13.41 8.86 -20.55
CA SER A 25 -12.16 8.43 -19.95
C SER A 25 -11.94 9.34 -18.76
N ALA A 26 -12.21 8.85 -17.56
CA ALA A 26 -11.82 9.51 -16.34
C ALA A 26 -10.29 9.61 -16.40
N GLN A 27 -9.80 10.78 -16.87
CA GLN A 27 -8.41 11.13 -16.80
C GLN A 27 -8.05 11.09 -15.32
N GLN A 28 -7.29 10.08 -14.91
CA GLN A 28 -6.58 10.15 -13.63
C GLN A 28 -5.82 11.47 -13.62
N PRO A 29 -6.01 12.31 -12.59
CA PRO A 29 -5.28 13.56 -12.51
C PRO A 29 -3.79 13.24 -12.65
N ALA A 30 -3.10 13.93 -13.56
CA ALA A 30 -1.67 13.79 -13.69
C ALA A 30 -1.03 13.97 -12.30
N PRO A 31 -0.08 13.12 -11.89
CA PRO A 31 0.52 13.20 -10.57
C PRO A 31 1.04 14.63 -10.36
N LYS A 32 0.49 15.33 -9.38
CA LYS A 32 0.94 16.66 -8.98
C LYS A 32 2.42 16.55 -8.67
N GLN A 33 3.26 17.24 -9.44
CA GLN A 33 4.67 17.34 -9.08
C GLN A 33 4.76 18.10 -7.75
N ALA A 34 5.21 17.37 -6.71
CA ALA A 34 5.40 17.95 -5.40
C ALA A 34 6.51 19.01 -5.43
N SER A 35 6.29 20.13 -4.75
CA SER A 35 7.33 21.15 -4.63
C SER A 35 8.54 20.61 -3.83
N PRO A 36 9.75 21.10 -4.07
CA PRO A 36 10.91 20.73 -3.26
C PRO A 36 10.69 20.96 -1.76
N ALA A 37 9.94 22.00 -1.38
CA ALA A 37 9.60 22.29 0.00
C ALA A 37 8.63 21.25 0.60
N ALA A 38 7.64 20.79 -0.18
CA ALA A 38 6.76 19.70 0.23
C ALA A 38 7.54 18.40 0.45
N VAL A 39 8.46 18.05 -0.47
CA VAL A 39 9.30 16.84 -0.33
C VAL A 39 10.21 16.94 0.90
N ALA A 40 10.78 18.12 1.19
CA ALA A 40 11.61 18.32 2.37
C ALA A 40 10.80 18.15 3.67
N ALA A 41 9.60 18.75 3.76
CA ALA A 41 8.72 18.60 4.91
C ALA A 41 8.27 17.13 5.10
N ALA A 42 7.96 16.45 4.00
CA ALA A 42 7.62 15.02 4.02
C ALA A 42 8.79 14.16 4.52
N ALA A 43 10.02 14.43 4.08
CA ALA A 43 11.21 13.74 4.55
C ALA A 43 11.45 13.95 6.06
N GLU A 44 11.20 15.16 6.56
CA GLU A 44 11.28 15.46 7.99
C GLU A 44 10.26 14.68 8.81
N ILE A 45 9.01 14.61 8.35
CA ILE A 45 7.95 13.80 9.00
C ILE A 45 8.37 12.32 9.04
N LEU A 46 8.83 11.77 7.91
CA LEU A 46 9.28 10.38 7.83
C LEU A 46 10.46 10.10 8.78
N SER A 47 11.37 11.06 8.93
CA SER A 47 12.46 10.97 9.90
C SER A 47 11.95 10.93 11.34
N MET A 48 11.03 11.82 11.72
CA MET A 48 10.42 11.83 13.06
C MET A 48 9.66 10.53 13.36
N LYS A 49 9.02 9.94 12.35
CA LYS A 49 8.32 8.64 12.43
C LYS A 49 9.27 7.43 12.40
N ASN A 50 10.58 7.64 12.33
CA ASN A 50 11.59 6.58 12.20
C ASN A 50 11.29 5.63 11.01
N ALA A 51 10.78 6.17 9.90
CA ALA A 51 10.41 5.37 8.75
C ALA A 51 11.59 4.58 8.15
N SER A 52 12.83 5.02 8.37
CA SER A 52 14.05 4.34 7.93
C SER A 52 14.17 2.91 8.49
N ALA A 53 13.63 2.65 9.68
CA ALA A 53 13.61 1.31 10.27
C ALA A 53 12.85 0.29 9.39
N MET A 54 11.84 0.74 8.64
CA MET A 54 11.03 -0.13 7.77
C MET A 54 11.82 -0.70 6.58
N TYR A 55 12.84 0.00 6.13
CA TYR A 55 13.62 -0.38 4.94
C TYR A 55 15.13 -0.51 5.20
N ALA A 56 15.55 -0.50 6.46
CA ALA A 56 16.96 -0.65 6.83
C ALA A 56 17.58 -1.93 6.28
N SER A 57 16.81 -3.02 6.23
CA SER A 57 17.24 -4.32 5.72
C SER A 57 17.03 -4.51 4.20
N ALA A 58 16.49 -3.52 3.48
CA ALA A 58 16.14 -3.70 2.07
C ALA A 58 17.36 -4.07 1.21
N VAL A 59 18.46 -3.33 1.32
CA VAL A 59 19.67 -3.61 0.56
C VAL A 59 20.31 -4.96 0.96
N PRO A 60 20.54 -5.27 2.24
CA PRO A 60 21.03 -6.59 2.65
C PRO A 60 20.15 -7.75 2.14
N ASN A 61 18.82 -7.62 2.24
CA ASN A 61 17.91 -8.68 1.79
C ASN A 61 17.97 -8.90 0.27
N ILE A 62 18.03 -7.83 -0.52
CA ILE A 62 18.17 -7.94 -1.99
C ILE A 62 19.50 -8.58 -2.36
N VAL A 63 20.59 -8.21 -1.70
CA VAL A 63 21.90 -8.82 -1.93
C VAL A 63 21.87 -10.31 -1.59
N GLN A 64 21.27 -10.68 -0.46
CA GLN A 64 21.16 -12.08 -0.06
C GLN A 64 20.30 -12.88 -1.06
N GLN A 65 19.13 -12.38 -1.46
CA GLN A 65 18.28 -13.03 -2.45
C GLN A 65 18.98 -13.21 -3.80
N THR A 66 19.75 -12.20 -4.21
CA THR A 66 20.53 -12.26 -5.46
C THR A 66 21.62 -13.31 -5.36
N LYS A 67 22.37 -13.33 -4.23
CA LYS A 67 23.39 -14.38 -3.97
C LYS A 67 22.75 -15.76 -4.03
N ASP A 68 21.63 -15.99 -3.35
CA ASP A 68 20.96 -17.29 -3.32
C ASP A 68 20.46 -17.71 -4.71
N SER A 69 20.06 -16.75 -5.53
CA SER A 69 19.68 -16.99 -6.93
C SER A 69 20.89 -17.41 -7.78
N LEU A 70 22.03 -16.73 -7.63
CA LEU A 70 23.27 -17.06 -8.33
C LEU A 70 23.83 -18.40 -7.89
N LEU A 71 23.74 -18.73 -6.60
CA LEU A 71 24.21 -19.99 -6.05
C LEU A 71 23.48 -21.20 -6.65
N ARG A 72 22.19 -21.09 -6.93
CA ARG A 72 21.42 -22.20 -7.56
C ARG A 72 22.02 -22.70 -8.87
N SER A 73 22.63 -21.81 -9.63
CA SER A 73 23.28 -22.15 -10.91
C SER A 73 24.79 -22.31 -10.82
N ASN A 74 25.39 -22.07 -9.63
CA ASN A 74 26.83 -22.00 -9.42
C ASN A 74 27.25 -22.59 -8.07
N LEU A 75 26.83 -23.83 -7.78
CA LEU A 75 27.04 -24.48 -6.48
C LEU A 75 28.48 -24.54 -6.02
N ASN A 76 29.42 -24.58 -6.96
CA ASN A 76 30.88 -24.64 -6.67
C ASN A 76 31.43 -23.30 -6.16
N TYR A 77 30.68 -22.18 -6.26
CA TYR A 77 31.14 -20.84 -5.89
C TYR A 77 30.52 -20.34 -4.59
N GLN A 78 30.03 -21.22 -3.72
CA GLN A 78 29.35 -20.78 -2.50
C GLN A 78 30.23 -19.85 -1.66
N LYS A 79 31.46 -20.24 -1.38
CA LYS A 79 32.38 -19.44 -0.58
C LYS A 79 32.66 -18.07 -1.20
N ASP A 80 32.95 -18.05 -2.50
CA ASP A 80 33.21 -16.79 -3.22
C ASP A 80 32.00 -15.88 -3.23
N LEU A 81 30.78 -16.43 -3.43
CA LEU A 81 29.54 -15.68 -3.40
C LEU A 81 29.22 -15.12 -2.00
N ASP A 82 29.54 -15.83 -0.94
CA ASP A 82 29.40 -15.35 0.44
C ASP A 82 30.32 -14.15 0.70
N GLU A 83 31.58 -14.22 0.30
CA GLU A 83 32.55 -13.12 0.44
C GLU A 83 32.17 -11.92 -0.42
N VAL A 84 31.80 -12.15 -1.68
CA VAL A 84 31.37 -11.10 -2.63
C VAL A 84 30.07 -10.40 -2.16
N ALA A 85 29.13 -11.13 -1.57
CA ALA A 85 27.90 -10.56 -1.05
C ALA A 85 28.14 -9.47 0.01
N LEU A 86 29.14 -9.67 0.90
CA LEU A 86 29.52 -8.64 1.88
C LEU A 86 30.04 -7.37 1.21
N VAL A 87 30.90 -7.52 0.20
CA VAL A 87 31.47 -6.40 -0.55
C VAL A 87 30.37 -5.64 -1.30
N VAL A 88 29.44 -6.38 -1.94
CA VAL A 88 28.31 -5.80 -2.66
C VAL A 88 27.38 -5.07 -1.69
N ALA A 89 27.06 -5.66 -0.54
CA ALA A 89 26.21 -5.01 0.47
C ALA A 89 26.81 -3.67 0.93
N GLN A 90 28.11 -3.62 1.19
CA GLN A 90 28.81 -2.39 1.57
C GLN A 90 28.78 -1.35 0.47
N LYS A 91 29.07 -1.74 -0.78
CA LYS A 91 29.02 -0.82 -1.94
C LYS A 91 27.64 -0.25 -2.19
N MET A 92 26.59 -1.03 -1.94
CA MET A 92 25.19 -0.67 -2.21
C MET A 92 24.48 -0.04 -1.01
N ALA A 93 25.08 -0.03 0.17
CA ALA A 93 24.45 0.47 1.41
C ALA A 93 23.88 1.89 1.27
N GLY A 94 24.57 2.77 0.55
CA GLY A 94 24.13 4.16 0.31
C GLY A 94 22.82 4.29 -0.48
N ARG A 95 22.41 3.26 -1.24
CA ARG A 95 21.18 3.25 -2.03
C ARG A 95 19.91 3.17 -1.18
N THR A 96 20.02 2.83 0.08
CA THR A 96 18.89 2.91 1.03
C THR A 96 18.26 4.30 1.06
N LYS A 97 19.04 5.37 0.79
CA LYS A 97 18.54 6.75 0.69
C LYS A 97 17.50 6.92 -0.40
N GLU A 98 17.64 6.20 -1.51
CA GLU A 98 16.70 6.29 -2.65
C GLU A 98 15.28 5.89 -2.23
N ILE A 99 15.16 4.95 -1.29
CA ILE A 99 13.86 4.52 -0.74
C ILE A 99 13.25 5.68 0.06
N GLY A 100 14.02 6.30 0.95
CA GLY A 100 13.56 7.44 1.75
C GLY A 100 13.13 8.63 0.89
N GLU A 101 13.92 8.95 -0.15
CA GLU A 101 13.59 10.00 -1.11
C GLU A 101 12.33 9.68 -1.91
N GLY A 102 12.16 8.42 -2.34
CA GLY A 102 10.95 7.94 -3.00
C GLY A 102 9.73 8.07 -2.10
N MET A 103 9.84 7.64 -0.85
CA MET A 103 8.76 7.75 0.14
C MET A 103 8.39 9.21 0.42
N ALA A 104 9.36 10.11 0.54
CA ALA A 104 9.11 11.53 0.74
C ALA A 104 8.35 12.15 -0.46
N LYS A 105 8.70 11.76 -1.69
CA LYS A 105 7.96 12.19 -2.89
C LYS A 105 6.53 11.69 -2.88
N VAL A 106 6.30 10.41 -2.54
CA VAL A 106 4.94 9.85 -2.42
C VAL A 106 4.14 10.61 -1.37
N TYR A 107 4.71 10.84 -0.18
CA TYR A 107 4.06 11.63 0.87
C TYR A 107 3.66 13.03 0.40
N ALA A 108 4.57 13.67 -0.35
CA ALA A 108 4.35 15.01 -0.89
C ALA A 108 3.34 15.07 -2.06
N THR A 109 2.87 13.93 -2.60
CA THR A 109 1.74 13.89 -3.54
C THR A 109 0.38 13.81 -2.85
N GLU A 110 0.34 13.24 -1.64
CA GLU A 110 -0.90 13.03 -0.89
C GLU A 110 -1.33 14.26 -0.08
N PHE A 111 -0.37 15.12 0.30
CA PHE A 111 -0.60 16.30 1.12
C PHE A 111 -0.15 17.57 0.39
N THR A 112 -0.81 18.68 0.66
CA THR A 112 -0.32 20.00 0.23
C THR A 112 0.92 20.40 1.02
N GLU A 113 1.72 21.32 0.49
CA GLU A 113 2.90 21.85 1.19
C GLU A 113 2.54 22.46 2.56
N GLN A 114 1.38 23.12 2.65
CA GLN A 114 0.94 23.72 3.92
C GLN A 114 0.56 22.64 4.94
N GLU A 115 -0.17 21.61 4.53
CA GLU A 115 -0.53 20.48 5.41
C GLU A 115 0.73 19.76 5.93
N LEU A 116 1.73 19.56 5.07
CA LEU A 116 3.00 18.97 5.51
C LEU A 116 3.74 19.86 6.53
N LYS A 117 3.75 21.17 6.34
CA LYS A 117 4.32 22.10 7.33
C LYS A 117 3.57 22.05 8.66
N ASP A 118 2.24 21.99 8.61
CA ASP A 118 1.40 21.90 9.81
C ASP A 118 1.61 20.55 10.54
N LEU A 119 1.77 19.44 9.78
CA LEU A 119 2.14 18.14 10.34
C LEU A 119 3.54 18.16 10.99
N VAL A 120 4.52 18.83 10.40
CA VAL A 120 5.85 19.02 11.03
C VAL A 120 5.71 19.72 12.37
N VAL A 121 4.95 20.82 12.42
CA VAL A 121 4.66 21.55 13.66
C VAL A 121 3.97 20.65 14.69
N PHE A 122 2.96 19.91 14.26
CA PHE A 122 2.25 18.96 15.13
C PHE A 122 3.20 17.91 15.71
N TYR A 123 3.98 17.21 14.87
CA TYR A 123 4.88 16.17 15.35
C TYR A 123 6.01 16.69 16.26
N LYS A 124 6.39 17.97 16.11
CA LYS A 124 7.34 18.64 17.05
C LYS A 124 6.70 19.06 18.37
N SER A 125 5.38 19.12 18.46
CA SER A 125 4.67 19.48 19.70
C SER A 125 4.80 18.38 20.76
N PRO A 126 4.58 18.69 22.05
CA PRO A 126 4.59 17.69 23.12
C PRO A 126 3.61 16.54 22.87
N LEU A 127 2.43 16.82 22.32
CA LEU A 127 1.44 15.81 21.97
C LEU A 127 1.90 14.95 20.81
N GLY A 128 2.46 15.55 19.76
CA GLY A 128 3.00 14.82 18.61
C GLY A 128 4.15 13.89 18.99
N GLN A 129 5.06 14.35 19.84
CA GLN A 129 6.16 13.52 20.36
C GLN A 129 5.64 12.36 21.22
N LYS A 130 4.63 12.62 22.07
CA LYS A 130 3.97 11.56 22.82
C LYS A 130 3.28 10.54 21.89
N LEU A 131 2.62 11.00 20.84
CA LEU A 131 1.99 10.11 19.86
C LEU A 131 3.03 9.19 19.22
N LEU A 132 4.14 9.76 18.71
CA LEU A 132 5.22 8.99 18.06
C LEU A 132 5.80 7.91 18.99
N SER A 133 5.91 8.18 20.29
CA SER A 133 6.48 7.22 21.24
C SER A 133 5.45 6.22 21.80
N ALA A 134 4.22 6.64 22.03
CA ALA A 134 3.20 5.82 22.69
C ALA A 134 2.37 4.97 21.73
N GLU A 135 2.10 5.46 20.51
CA GLU A 135 1.24 4.75 19.55
C GLU A 135 1.78 3.35 19.18
N PRO A 136 3.07 3.15 18.88
CA PRO A 136 3.60 1.81 18.59
C PRO A 136 3.43 0.85 19.78
N ILE A 137 3.60 1.34 20.99
CA ILE A 137 3.42 0.55 22.21
C ILE A 137 1.94 0.16 22.39
N ALA A 138 1.02 1.11 22.18
CA ALA A 138 -0.42 0.85 22.27
C ALA A 138 -0.87 -0.16 21.21
N ILE A 139 -0.37 -0.06 19.98
CA ILE A 139 -0.66 -1.02 18.90
C ILE A 139 -0.14 -2.42 19.28
N GLN A 140 1.09 -2.53 19.78
CA GLN A 140 1.66 -3.80 20.20
C GLN A 140 0.86 -4.43 21.35
N ALA A 141 0.48 -3.65 22.36
CA ALA A 141 -0.35 -4.13 23.47
C ALA A 141 -1.75 -4.58 22.97
N SER A 142 -2.34 -3.84 22.03
CA SER A 142 -3.62 -4.20 21.40
C SER A 142 -3.54 -5.52 20.62
N MET A 143 -2.46 -5.76 19.91
CA MET A 143 -2.22 -7.04 19.21
C MET A 143 -2.07 -8.19 20.20
N HIS A 144 -1.37 -7.98 21.32
CA HIS A 144 -1.27 -8.99 22.36
C HIS A 144 -2.64 -9.33 22.97
N PHE A 145 -3.43 -8.32 23.29
CA PHE A 145 -4.82 -8.51 23.76
C PHE A 145 -5.65 -9.29 22.75
N MET A 146 -5.58 -8.93 21.47
CA MET A 146 -6.32 -9.61 20.41
C MET A 146 -5.93 -11.09 20.30
N ASN A 147 -4.65 -11.43 20.43
CA ASN A 147 -4.17 -12.80 20.39
C ASN A 147 -4.71 -13.61 21.61
N GLN A 148 -4.68 -13.04 22.80
CA GLN A 148 -5.24 -13.67 23.99
C GLN A 148 -6.75 -13.89 23.86
N TRP A 149 -7.48 -12.88 23.38
CA TRP A 149 -8.90 -12.99 23.12
C TRP A 149 -9.20 -14.11 22.10
N ALA A 150 -8.43 -14.21 21.03
CA ALA A 150 -8.63 -15.24 20.00
C ALA A 150 -8.43 -16.66 20.57
N GLN A 151 -7.43 -16.86 21.43
CA GLN A 151 -7.22 -18.15 22.11
C GLN A 151 -8.41 -18.52 23.00
N ASN A 152 -8.84 -17.61 23.88
CA ASN A 152 -9.98 -17.84 24.76
C ASN A 152 -11.28 -18.08 23.97
N PHE A 153 -11.47 -17.35 22.88
CA PHE A 153 -12.63 -17.50 22.02
C PHE A 153 -12.63 -18.86 21.29
N ALA A 154 -11.47 -19.33 20.83
CA ALA A 154 -11.34 -20.65 20.22
C ALA A 154 -11.72 -21.79 21.19
N GLU A 155 -11.38 -21.66 22.48
CA GLU A 155 -11.82 -22.61 23.52
C GLU A 155 -13.36 -22.60 23.70
N ALA A 156 -13.95 -21.42 23.76
CA ALA A 156 -15.40 -21.26 23.82
C ALA A 156 -16.10 -21.87 22.59
N VAL A 157 -15.60 -21.60 21.40
CA VAL A 157 -16.11 -22.19 20.15
C VAL A 157 -15.99 -23.70 20.16
N ASN A 158 -14.87 -24.26 20.62
CA ASN A 158 -14.71 -25.72 20.76
C ASN A 158 -15.74 -26.30 21.72
N GLY A 159 -16.00 -25.64 22.86
CA GLY A 159 -17.02 -26.00 23.81
C GLY A 159 -18.42 -26.07 23.17
N GLU A 160 -18.79 -25.07 22.40
CA GLU A 160 -20.07 -25.02 21.68
C GLU A 160 -20.18 -26.15 20.62
N PHE A 161 -19.12 -26.36 19.85
CA PHE A 161 -19.09 -27.51 18.89
C PHE A 161 -19.33 -28.83 19.60
N ARG A 162 -18.64 -29.08 20.72
CA ARG A 162 -18.84 -30.32 21.50
C ARG A 162 -20.26 -30.44 22.04
N ALA A 163 -20.81 -29.33 22.52
CA ALA A 163 -22.20 -29.32 23.03
C ALA A 163 -23.23 -29.66 21.92
N GLU A 164 -23.07 -29.01 20.74
CA GLU A 164 -23.96 -29.29 19.60
C GLU A 164 -23.81 -30.70 19.01
N MET A 165 -22.61 -31.24 19.01
CA MET A 165 -22.35 -32.61 18.54
C MET A 165 -22.98 -33.65 19.49
N ARG A 166 -22.89 -33.42 20.81
CA ARG A 166 -23.58 -34.28 21.80
C ARG A 166 -25.09 -34.30 21.60
N LYS A 167 -25.72 -33.15 21.31
CA LYS A 167 -27.17 -33.12 20.99
C LYS A 167 -27.52 -33.97 19.76
N ARG A 168 -26.59 -34.22 18.86
CA ARG A 168 -26.71 -35.07 17.67
C ARG A 168 -26.29 -36.53 17.92
N GLY A 169 -26.01 -36.89 19.19
CA GLY A 169 -25.57 -38.24 19.58
C GLY A 169 -24.14 -38.57 19.11
N LYS A 170 -23.29 -37.54 18.89
CA LYS A 170 -21.91 -37.74 18.45
C LYS A 170 -20.96 -37.08 19.46
N GLU A 171 -19.96 -37.81 19.90
CA GLU A 171 -18.90 -37.31 20.77
C GLU A 171 -17.64 -37.02 19.93
N ILE A 172 -17.03 -35.82 20.14
CA ILE A 172 -15.80 -35.38 19.53
C ILE A 172 -14.85 -34.79 20.56
#